data_944bdb43b5355ee98e83ca5a2b9d1181
#
_entry.id   944bdb43b5355ee98e83ca5a2b9d1181
#
_cell.length_a   1.000
_cell.length_b   1.000
_cell.length_c   1.000
_cell.angle_alpha   90.00
_cell.angle_beta   90.00
_cell.angle_gamma   90.00
#
_symmetry.space_group_name_H-M   'P 1'
#
loop_
_entity.id
_entity.type
_entity.pdbx_description
1 polymer ?
#
loop_
_entity_poly.entity_id
_entity_poly.type
_entity_poly.pdbx_seq_one_letter_code
_entity_poly.pdbx_strand_id
1 'polypeptide(L)'
;MARYYADQALGMLETIGMVPALEACDKMLKAAEVDLLSYENVGSTLVTMFIKGDVAAVKSSIKAGAEAAEAIGTLTATDVIPRPIRPIGDVVSIYDVDTQCDEELLEPGAIRTEALGMIETFGIVYCIEAADAMCKAADVE
;
A
#
# COMPACT_ATOMS: atom_id res chain seq x y z
N MET A 1 18.74 2.81 6.96
CA MET A 1 17.84 3.08 5.83
C MET A 1 18.30 2.32 4.61
N ALA A 2 17.58 1.32 4.18
CA ALA A 2 18.00 0.51 3.03
C ALA A 2 17.31 1.04 1.77
N ARG A 3 17.96 2.00 1.10
CA ARG A 3 17.60 2.38 -0.27
C ARG A 3 17.47 1.11 -1.12
N TYR A 4 16.42 0.98 -1.89
CA TYR A 4 16.24 -0.14 -2.81
C TYR A 4 17.26 -0.07 -3.95
N TYR A 5 18.17 -1.04 -3.98
CA TYR A 5 19.25 -1.11 -4.96
C TYR A 5 18.94 -1.99 -6.17
N ALA A 6 17.69 -2.38 -6.35
CA ALA A 6 17.25 -3.31 -7.39
C ALA A 6 17.95 -4.70 -7.30
N ASP A 7 18.30 -5.12 -6.11
CA ASP A 7 18.95 -6.39 -5.79
C ASP A 7 17.99 -7.55 -5.51
N GLN A 8 16.70 -7.22 -5.40
CA GLN A 8 15.59 -8.17 -5.19
C GLN A 8 14.53 -7.98 -6.27
N ALA A 9 13.58 -8.93 -6.38
CA ALA A 9 12.44 -8.77 -7.26
C ALA A 9 11.57 -7.60 -6.82
N LEU A 10 11.00 -6.89 -7.78
CA LEU A 10 10.04 -5.81 -7.60
C LEU A 10 8.65 -6.26 -7.98
N GLY A 11 7.70 -6.11 -7.08
CA GLY A 11 6.27 -6.29 -7.35
C GLY A 11 5.56 -4.93 -7.38
N MET A 12 4.62 -4.80 -8.30
CA MET A 12 3.84 -3.58 -8.49
C MET A 12 2.36 -3.94 -8.59
N LEU A 13 1.51 -3.17 -7.90
CA LEU A 13 0.07 -3.31 -7.96
C LEU A 13 -0.56 -1.92 -7.98
N GLU A 14 -1.42 -1.66 -8.96
CA GLU A 14 -2.07 -0.38 -9.15
C GLU A 14 -3.58 -0.50 -9.12
N THR A 15 -4.23 0.43 -8.41
CA THR A 15 -5.69 0.48 -8.24
C THR A 15 -6.23 1.87 -8.52
N ILE A 16 -7.53 1.95 -8.75
CA ILE A 16 -8.26 3.21 -8.66
C ILE A 16 -8.66 3.40 -7.20
N GLY A 17 -8.08 4.43 -6.56
CA GLY A 17 -8.35 4.77 -5.18
C GLY A 17 -7.39 4.16 -4.16
N MET A 18 -7.33 4.78 -2.99
CA MET A 18 -6.44 4.39 -1.90
C MET A 18 -6.96 3.18 -1.12
N VAL A 19 -8.28 3.06 -0.94
CA VAL A 19 -8.87 1.98 -0.13
C VAL A 19 -8.54 0.59 -0.68
N PRO A 20 -8.78 0.29 -1.98
CA PRO A 20 -8.37 -1.00 -2.52
C PRO A 20 -6.85 -1.19 -2.54
N ALA A 21 -6.06 -0.12 -2.66
CA ALA A 21 -4.60 -0.20 -2.58
C ALA A 21 -4.12 -0.64 -1.18
N LEU A 22 -4.67 -0.07 -0.12
CA LEU A 22 -4.32 -0.42 1.26
C LEU A 22 -4.75 -1.84 1.62
N GLU A 23 -5.96 -2.28 1.22
CA GLU A 23 -6.40 -3.67 1.41
C GLU A 23 -5.48 -4.65 0.66
N ALA A 24 -5.13 -4.33 -0.60
CA ALA A 24 -4.17 -5.12 -1.35
C ALA A 24 -2.80 -5.18 -0.66
N CYS A 25 -2.30 -4.06 -0.16
CA CYS A 25 -1.04 -3.98 0.56
C CYS A 25 -1.04 -4.89 1.81
N ASP A 26 -2.08 -4.80 2.64
CA ASP A 26 -2.24 -5.68 3.82
C ASP A 26 -2.20 -7.16 3.44
N LYS A 27 -2.91 -7.56 2.40
CA LYS A 27 -2.91 -8.95 1.92
C LYS A 27 -1.58 -9.37 1.32
N MET A 28 -0.90 -8.48 0.58
CA MET A 28 0.43 -8.76 0.05
C MET A 28 1.43 -9.05 1.16
N LEU A 29 1.48 -8.20 2.19
CA LEU A 29 2.41 -8.35 3.33
C LEU A 29 2.10 -9.58 4.21
N LYS A 30 0.86 -10.02 4.24
CA LYS A 30 0.43 -11.23 4.99
C LYS A 30 0.60 -12.53 4.19
N ALA A 31 0.68 -12.46 2.86
CA ALA A 31 0.71 -13.65 2.00
C ALA A 31 2.09 -14.30 1.89
N ALA A 32 3.17 -13.54 1.96
CA ALA A 32 4.53 -14.02 1.90
C ALA A 32 5.50 -13.01 2.53
N GLU A 33 6.77 -13.41 2.69
CA GLU A 33 7.82 -12.57 3.25
C GLU A 33 8.30 -11.56 2.19
N VAL A 34 7.68 -10.40 2.19
CA VAL A 34 7.98 -9.25 1.32
C VAL A 34 7.96 -7.97 2.14
N ASP A 35 8.70 -6.97 1.68
CA ASP A 35 8.72 -5.64 2.27
C ASP A 35 7.94 -4.67 1.39
N LEU A 36 7.17 -3.78 2.02
CA LEU A 36 6.62 -2.61 1.35
C LEU A 36 7.75 -1.61 1.11
N LEU A 37 7.98 -1.27 -0.14
CA LEU A 37 9.03 -0.34 -0.53
C LEU A 37 8.53 1.11 -0.53
N SER A 38 7.45 1.35 -1.25
CA SER A 38 6.87 2.68 -1.40
C SER A 38 5.45 2.59 -1.96
N TYR A 39 4.80 3.74 -2.01
CA TYR A 39 3.57 3.91 -2.79
C TYR A 39 3.63 5.21 -3.58
N GLU A 40 2.92 5.24 -4.70
CA GLU A 40 2.77 6.42 -5.55
C GLU A 40 1.30 6.73 -5.77
N ASN A 41 0.97 8.01 -5.65
CA ASN A 41 -0.34 8.52 -6.03
C ASN A 41 -0.19 9.30 -7.34
N VAL A 42 -0.59 8.68 -8.43
CA VAL A 42 -0.43 9.24 -9.78
C VAL A 42 -1.73 9.95 -10.20
N GLY A 43 -1.65 11.25 -10.22
CA GLY A 43 -2.83 12.07 -10.51
C GLY A 43 -3.83 12.05 -9.35
N SER A 44 -5.12 12.08 -9.66
CA SER A 44 -6.17 12.17 -8.62
C SER A 44 -6.82 10.83 -8.25
N THR A 45 -6.46 9.73 -8.90
CA THR A 45 -7.19 8.47 -8.73
C THR A 45 -6.36 7.21 -8.70
N LEU A 46 -5.19 7.18 -9.34
CA LEU A 46 -4.35 5.97 -9.41
C LEU A 46 -3.40 5.90 -8.21
N VAL A 47 -3.39 4.74 -7.57
CA VAL A 47 -2.48 4.44 -6.46
C VAL A 47 -1.72 3.17 -6.79
N THR A 48 -0.39 3.26 -6.80
CA THR A 48 0.50 2.14 -7.09
C THR A 48 1.27 1.77 -5.82
N MET A 49 1.22 0.51 -5.42
CA MET A 49 2.01 -0.06 -4.33
C MET A 49 3.22 -0.81 -4.89
N PHE A 50 4.38 -0.62 -4.26
CA PHE A 50 5.62 -1.30 -4.61
C PHE A 50 6.07 -2.18 -3.46
N ILE A 51 6.34 -3.46 -3.75
CA ILE A 51 6.90 -4.41 -2.81
C ILE A 51 8.20 -5.03 -3.34
N LYS A 52 9.07 -5.47 -2.46
CA LYS A 52 10.32 -6.17 -2.80
C LYS A 52 10.46 -7.46 -2.00
N GLY A 53 11.25 -8.38 -2.52
CA GLY A 53 11.54 -9.66 -1.88
C GLY A 53 12.02 -10.72 -2.87
N ASP A 54 11.99 -11.96 -2.46
CA ASP A 54 12.27 -13.07 -3.36
C ASP A 54 11.22 -13.20 -4.45
N VAL A 55 11.62 -13.64 -5.65
CA VAL A 55 10.73 -13.73 -6.83
C VAL A 55 9.45 -14.53 -6.54
N ALA A 56 9.57 -15.65 -5.84
CA ALA A 56 8.41 -16.50 -5.51
C ALA A 56 7.48 -15.81 -4.49
N ALA A 57 8.05 -15.17 -3.47
CA ALA A 57 7.32 -14.41 -2.47
C ALA A 57 6.57 -13.25 -3.10
N VAL A 58 7.26 -12.43 -3.92
CA VAL A 58 6.66 -11.29 -4.63
C VAL A 58 5.51 -11.75 -5.53
N LYS A 59 5.67 -12.83 -6.30
CA LYS A 59 4.59 -13.36 -7.14
C LYS A 59 3.36 -13.79 -6.34
N SER A 60 3.57 -14.50 -5.22
CA SER A 60 2.47 -14.92 -4.33
C SER A 60 1.76 -13.73 -3.72
N SER A 61 2.53 -12.73 -3.25
CA SER A 61 2.00 -11.50 -2.67
C SER A 61 1.18 -10.69 -3.66
N ILE A 62 1.71 -10.44 -4.87
CA ILE A 62 0.98 -9.70 -5.91
C ILE A 62 -0.34 -10.41 -6.27
N LYS A 63 -0.34 -11.75 -6.37
CA LYS A 63 -1.57 -12.50 -6.62
C LYS A 63 -2.61 -12.28 -5.51
N ALA A 64 -2.22 -12.41 -4.24
CA ALA A 64 -3.11 -12.21 -3.10
C ALA A 64 -3.64 -10.77 -3.02
N GLY A 65 -2.78 -9.78 -3.27
CA GLY A 65 -3.16 -8.38 -3.30
C GLY A 65 -4.14 -8.06 -4.44
N ALA A 66 -3.92 -8.63 -5.62
CA ALA A 66 -4.80 -8.46 -6.77
C ALA A 66 -6.22 -8.97 -6.48
N GLU A 67 -6.35 -10.19 -5.95
CA GLU A 67 -7.63 -10.78 -5.55
C GLU A 67 -8.35 -9.90 -4.49
N ALA A 68 -7.61 -9.35 -3.54
CA ALA A 68 -8.17 -8.47 -2.51
C ALA A 68 -8.63 -7.11 -3.07
N ALA A 69 -7.84 -6.50 -3.94
CA ALA A 69 -8.19 -5.23 -4.58
C ALA A 69 -9.46 -5.37 -5.45
N GLU A 70 -9.54 -6.44 -6.24
CA GLU A 70 -10.72 -6.73 -7.10
C GLU A 70 -11.99 -6.98 -6.30
N ALA A 71 -11.88 -7.50 -5.08
CA ALA A 71 -13.02 -7.76 -4.21
C ALA A 71 -13.74 -6.50 -3.71
N ILE A 72 -13.01 -5.36 -3.60
CA ILE A 72 -13.55 -4.14 -3.01
C ILE A 72 -13.42 -2.90 -3.89
N GLY A 73 -12.69 -2.99 -5.02
CA GLY A 73 -12.45 -1.84 -5.89
C GLY A 73 -12.03 -2.23 -7.30
N THR A 74 -11.29 -1.35 -7.95
CA THR A 74 -10.81 -1.55 -9.32
C THR A 74 -9.30 -1.72 -9.34
N LEU A 75 -8.84 -2.89 -9.71
CA LEU A 75 -7.46 -3.16 -10.07
C LEU A 75 -7.21 -2.69 -11.50
N THR A 76 -6.14 -1.92 -11.74
CA THR A 76 -5.77 -1.42 -13.07
C THR A 76 -4.60 -2.17 -13.67
N ALA A 77 -3.60 -2.50 -12.87
CA ALA A 77 -2.40 -3.20 -13.34
C ALA A 77 -1.70 -3.96 -12.21
N THR A 78 -1.03 -5.05 -12.57
CA THR A 78 -0.02 -5.72 -11.74
C THR A 78 1.15 -6.16 -12.59
N ASP A 79 2.35 -6.10 -12.02
CA ASP A 79 3.54 -6.66 -12.66
C ASP A 79 4.57 -7.14 -11.63
N VAL A 80 5.45 -8.04 -12.06
CA VAL A 80 6.58 -8.52 -11.27
C VAL A 80 7.82 -8.51 -12.13
N ILE A 81 8.80 -7.71 -11.73
CA ILE A 81 10.12 -7.65 -12.37
C ILE A 81 11.10 -8.50 -11.53
N PRO A 82 11.47 -9.71 -11.99
CA PRO A 82 12.33 -10.60 -11.20
C PRO A 82 13.75 -10.07 -10.97
N ARG A 83 14.26 -9.26 -11.91
CA ARG A 83 15.60 -8.66 -11.87
C ARG A 83 15.55 -7.25 -12.44
N PRO A 84 15.06 -6.25 -11.67
CA PRO A 84 15.02 -4.89 -12.13
C PRO A 84 16.45 -4.34 -12.33
N ILE A 85 16.60 -3.42 -13.26
CA ILE A 85 17.87 -2.70 -13.45
C ILE A 85 18.00 -1.58 -12.42
N ARG A 86 19.22 -1.26 -12.03
CA ARG A 86 19.51 -0.30 -10.96
C ARG A 86 18.76 1.04 -11.05
N PRO A 87 18.63 1.70 -12.23
CA PRO A 87 17.88 2.95 -12.34
C PRO A 87 16.39 2.85 -11.93
N ILE A 88 15.78 1.66 -12.02
CA ILE A 88 14.40 1.44 -11.55
C ILE A 88 14.33 1.60 -10.03
N GLY A 89 15.35 1.18 -9.29
CA GLY A 89 15.43 1.38 -7.85
C GLY A 89 15.36 2.86 -7.45
N ASP A 90 15.99 3.75 -8.22
CA ASP A 90 15.95 5.18 -7.95
C ASP A 90 14.55 5.78 -8.19
N VAL A 91 13.83 5.29 -9.21
CA VAL A 91 12.46 5.75 -9.52
C VAL A 91 11.46 5.34 -8.43
N VAL A 92 11.47 4.07 -8.02
CA VAL A 92 10.49 3.54 -7.06
C VAL A 92 10.79 3.89 -5.60
N SER A 93 11.96 4.48 -5.30
CA SER A 93 12.34 4.90 -3.95
C SER A 93 12.07 6.38 -3.66
N ILE A 94 11.41 7.11 -4.55
CA ILE A 94 11.16 8.55 -4.39
C ILE A 94 10.30 8.81 -3.14
N TYR A 95 9.31 7.94 -2.87
CA TYR A 95 8.47 7.99 -1.68
C TYR A 95 8.64 6.74 -0.83
N ASP A 96 9.88 6.46 -0.44
CA ASP A 96 10.22 5.34 0.44
C ASP A 96 9.46 5.48 1.77
N VAL A 97 8.72 4.46 2.15
CA VAL A 97 7.90 4.42 3.37
C VAL A 97 8.77 4.60 4.62
N ASP A 98 9.98 4.04 4.63
CA ASP A 98 10.93 4.17 5.75
C ASP A 98 11.39 5.60 5.99
N THR A 99 11.31 6.48 4.97
CA THR A 99 11.70 7.90 5.10
C THR A 99 10.57 8.80 5.55
N GLN A 100 9.33 8.33 5.48
CA GLN A 100 8.14 9.12 5.82
C GLN A 100 7.59 8.85 7.22
N CYS A 101 8.03 7.76 7.86
CA CYS A 101 7.70 7.50 9.26
C CYS A 101 8.71 8.21 10.16
N ASP A 102 8.30 9.27 10.82
CA ASP A 102 9.03 9.83 11.94
C ASP A 102 9.08 8.77 13.06
N GLU A 103 10.27 8.23 13.33
CA GLU A 103 10.49 7.23 14.40
C GLU A 103 10.04 7.74 15.79
N GLU A 104 9.86 9.06 15.96
CA GLU A 104 9.39 9.68 17.20
C GLU A 104 7.91 9.42 17.53
N LEU A 105 7.10 8.98 16.57
CA LEU A 105 5.66 8.76 16.78
C LEU A 105 5.30 7.32 17.17
N LEU A 106 6.26 6.40 17.09
CA LEU A 106 6.05 5.01 17.49
C LEU A 106 6.81 4.72 18.77
N GLU A 107 6.14 4.78 19.92
CA GLU A 107 6.66 4.19 21.15
C GLU A 107 7.03 2.72 20.86
N PRO A 108 8.29 2.28 21.14
CA PRO A 108 8.71 0.92 20.89
C PRO A 108 7.82 -0.06 21.68
N GLY A 109 7.03 -0.85 20.98
CA GLY A 109 6.17 -1.86 21.58
C GLY A 109 4.68 -1.55 21.60
N ALA A 110 4.22 -0.43 21.09
CA ALA A 110 2.80 -0.15 20.91
C ALA A 110 2.24 -0.97 19.74
N ILE A 111 1.88 -2.21 20.00
CA ILE A 111 1.02 -2.97 19.07
C ILE A 111 -0.35 -2.33 19.14
N ARG A 112 -0.73 -1.56 18.12
CA ARG A 112 -2.10 -1.08 17.99
C ARG A 112 -2.98 -2.26 17.62
N THR A 113 -3.91 -2.58 18.50
CA THR A 113 -4.88 -3.69 18.33
C THR A 113 -6.21 -3.19 17.78
N GLU A 114 -6.31 -1.90 17.51
CA GLU A 114 -7.52 -1.25 17.02
C GLU A 114 -7.74 -1.54 15.54
N ALA A 115 -8.99 -1.65 15.15
CA ALA A 115 -9.37 -1.84 13.75
C ALA A 115 -9.25 -0.53 13.00
N LEU A 116 -8.76 -0.58 11.76
CA LEU A 116 -8.76 0.54 10.84
C LEU A 116 -10.01 0.49 9.96
N GLY A 117 -10.82 1.56 10.02
CA GLY A 117 -11.92 1.79 9.10
C GLY A 117 -11.51 2.79 8.02
N MET A 118 -11.90 2.54 6.78
CA MET A 118 -11.58 3.41 5.65
C MET A 118 -12.82 3.70 4.82
N ILE A 119 -13.00 4.95 4.41
CA ILE A 119 -14.02 5.35 3.45
C ILE A 119 -13.41 6.25 2.38
N GLU A 120 -13.77 6.03 1.15
CA GLU A 120 -13.31 6.82 0.01
C GLU A 120 -14.51 7.31 -0.80
N THR A 121 -14.51 8.60 -1.15
CA THR A 121 -15.61 9.23 -1.85
C THR A 121 -15.12 10.13 -2.98
N PHE A 122 -15.96 10.33 -3.99
CA PHE A 122 -15.72 11.38 -4.98
C PHE A 122 -16.16 12.73 -4.43
N GLY A 123 -15.17 13.53 -4.00
CA GLY A 123 -15.40 14.88 -3.49
C GLY A 123 -15.47 14.97 -1.98
N ILE A 124 -15.04 16.11 -1.48
CA ILE A 124 -14.86 16.37 -0.04
C ILE A 124 -16.18 16.46 0.73
N VAL A 125 -17.27 16.90 0.09
CA VAL A 125 -18.58 17.07 0.75
C VAL A 125 -19.10 15.74 1.28
N TYR A 126 -19.08 14.70 0.45
CA TYR A 126 -19.51 13.35 0.86
C TYR A 126 -18.57 12.74 1.91
N CYS A 127 -17.27 13.05 1.83
CA CYS A 127 -16.29 12.57 2.80
C CYS A 127 -16.56 13.17 4.19
N ILE A 128 -16.83 14.47 4.28
CA ILE A 128 -17.14 15.16 5.55
C ILE A 128 -18.44 14.63 6.16
N GLU A 129 -19.49 14.45 5.34
CA GLU A 129 -20.75 13.90 5.80
C GLU A 129 -20.61 12.48 6.32
N ALA A 130 -19.84 11.64 5.60
CA ALA A 130 -19.57 10.28 6.02
C ALA A 130 -18.76 10.23 7.35
N ALA A 131 -17.74 11.07 7.50
CA ALA A 131 -16.95 11.16 8.71
C ALA A 131 -17.82 11.58 9.93
N ASP A 132 -18.68 12.58 9.76
CA ASP A 132 -19.63 13.01 10.80
C ASP A 132 -20.57 11.88 11.20
N ALA A 133 -21.10 11.14 10.21
CA ALA A 133 -21.97 9.99 10.46
C ALA A 133 -21.26 8.85 11.20
N MET A 134 -20.02 8.54 10.82
CA MET A 134 -19.19 7.51 11.49
C MET A 134 -18.93 7.85 12.95
N CYS A 135 -18.50 9.08 13.24
CA CYS A 135 -18.23 9.53 14.62
C CYS A 135 -19.50 9.59 15.50
N LYS A 136 -20.67 9.77 14.90
CA LYS A 136 -21.97 9.72 15.61
C LYS A 136 -22.48 8.29 15.84
N ALA A 137 -22.07 7.36 15.00
CA ALA A 137 -22.52 5.96 15.08
C ALA A 137 -21.73 5.13 16.11
N ALA A 138 -20.46 5.46 16.35
CA ALA A 138 -19.59 4.73 17.25
C ALA A 138 -18.49 5.64 17.83
N ASP A 139 -17.87 5.18 18.90
CA ASP A 139 -16.70 5.83 19.49
C ASP A 139 -15.45 5.49 18.66
N VAL A 140 -15.21 6.33 17.67
CA VAL A 140 -14.08 6.24 16.73
C VAL A 140 -13.41 7.61 16.58
N GLU A 141 -12.10 7.59 16.29
CA GLU A 141 -11.28 8.78 16.04
C GLU A 141 -10.92 8.94 14.55
#